data_c8c593b7432e2b831d536df858a2b092
#
_entry.id   c8c593b7432e2b831d536df858a2b092
#
_cell.length_a   1.000
_cell.length_b   1.000
_cell.length_c   1.000
_cell.angle_alpha   90.00
_cell.angle_beta   90.00
_cell.angle_gamma   90.00
#
_symmetry.space_group_name_H-M   'P 1'
#
loop_
_entity.id
_entity.type
_entity.pdbx_description
1 polymer ?
#
loop_
_entity_poly.entity_id
_entity_poly.type
_entity_poly.pdbx_seq_one_letter_code
_entity_poly.pdbx_strand_id
1 'polypeptide(L)'
;MSGGNSGLIERLPCGNVRKCIYSDRNYEPCLRDLDREFRVYQKLPQHDQLLQLIRYSPEEGLVLQYMPRGTLREHLREDAATDSPVITFTERLQWAYDAAESLHLLHSHGIIHSDLKPENLLLDSNSRLKIIDFSGSSFDGIVGSAVESTRLFLPRPLKEPPTVRTDLFALGSTIYEIVTSRQPYEDLEDDEVEALYSQKVFPSV
;
A
#
# COMPACT_ATOMS: atom_id res chain seq x y z
N MET A 1 15.82 -9.19 5.63
CA MET A 1 15.83 -8.53 4.31
C MET A 1 14.56 -8.96 3.60
N SER A 2 13.73 -8.03 3.22
CA SER A 2 12.53 -8.25 2.42
C SER A 2 12.69 -7.45 1.12
N GLY A 3 12.26 -7.98 -0.01
CA GLY A 3 12.35 -7.30 -1.29
C GLY A 3 10.99 -7.32 -1.99
N GLY A 4 10.56 -6.16 -2.49
CA GLY A 4 9.41 -6.01 -3.37
C GLY A 4 9.82 -5.75 -4.81
N ASN A 5 8.85 -5.53 -5.70
CA ASN A 5 9.12 -5.23 -7.12
C ASN A 5 9.89 -3.91 -7.31
N SER A 6 9.74 -2.95 -6.39
CA SER A 6 10.29 -1.59 -6.47
C SER A 6 11.67 -1.41 -5.81
N GLY A 7 12.20 -2.40 -5.07
CA GLY A 7 13.52 -2.27 -4.44
C GLY A 7 13.78 -3.24 -3.30
N LEU A 8 14.99 -3.15 -2.76
CA LEU A 8 15.46 -3.88 -1.59
C LEU A 8 15.18 -3.07 -0.33
N ILE A 9 14.59 -3.70 0.67
CA ILE A 9 14.39 -3.13 2.01
C ILE A 9 15.43 -3.74 2.96
N GLU A 10 16.25 -2.92 3.58
CA GLU A 10 17.21 -3.35 4.58
C GLU A 10 17.10 -2.53 5.86
N ARG A 11 17.35 -3.18 6.99
CA ARG A 11 17.40 -2.50 8.28
C ARG A 11 18.82 -1.98 8.53
N LEU A 12 18.91 -0.70 8.85
CA LEU A 12 20.17 -0.04 9.15
C LEU A 12 20.58 -0.22 10.63
N PRO A 13 21.87 -0.13 10.98
CA PRO A 13 22.32 -0.20 12.37
C PRO A 13 21.72 0.88 13.28
N CYS A 14 21.34 2.03 12.73
CA CYS A 14 20.66 3.12 13.45
C CYS A 14 19.18 2.81 13.79
N GLY A 15 18.65 1.65 13.39
CA GLY A 15 17.28 1.26 13.64
C GLY A 15 16.26 1.67 12.59
N ASN A 16 16.62 2.52 11.62
CA ASN A 16 15.78 2.88 10.46
C ASN A 16 15.82 1.81 9.37
N VAL A 17 14.99 1.97 8.34
CA VAL A 17 15.02 1.13 7.13
C VAL A 17 15.47 1.93 5.93
N ARG A 18 16.15 1.26 5.02
CA ARG A 18 16.55 1.81 3.72
C ARG A 18 15.85 1.06 2.61
N LYS A 19 15.17 1.79 1.72
CA LYS A 19 14.67 1.30 0.44
C LYS A 19 15.62 1.73 -0.65
N CYS A 20 16.29 0.78 -1.30
CA CYS A 20 17.28 1.03 -2.33
C CYS A 20 17.08 0.09 -3.52
N ILE A 21 17.74 0.40 -4.62
CA ILE A 21 17.69 -0.44 -5.83
C ILE A 21 18.49 -1.73 -5.64
N TYR A 22 18.12 -2.78 -6.40
CA TYR A 22 18.93 -3.98 -6.52
C TYR A 22 20.14 -3.68 -7.42
N SER A 23 21.32 -4.11 -6.99
CA SER A 23 22.59 -3.88 -7.71
C SER A 23 22.68 -4.60 -9.08
N ASP A 24 21.84 -5.61 -9.29
CA ASP A 24 21.84 -6.50 -10.45
C ASP A 24 20.65 -6.29 -11.40
N ARG A 25 19.75 -5.33 -11.10
CA ARG A 25 18.58 -5.02 -11.92
C ARG A 25 18.78 -3.78 -12.76
N ASN A 26 17.90 -3.63 -13.77
CA ASN A 26 17.86 -2.46 -14.64
C ASN A 26 17.71 -1.18 -13.79
N TYR A 27 18.78 -0.42 -13.69
CA TYR A 27 18.98 0.69 -12.77
C TYR A 27 17.98 1.84 -12.98
N GLU A 28 17.74 2.21 -14.21
CA GLU A 28 16.95 3.40 -14.58
C GLU A 28 15.47 3.37 -14.14
N PRO A 29 14.69 2.29 -14.34
CA PRO A 29 13.30 2.23 -13.87
C PRO A 29 13.21 2.29 -12.34
N CYS A 30 14.10 1.58 -11.63
CA CYS A 30 14.09 1.54 -10.16
C CYS A 30 14.45 2.91 -9.57
N LEU A 31 15.39 3.64 -10.19
CA LEU A 31 15.70 5.01 -9.78
C LEU A 31 14.51 5.95 -9.96
N ARG A 32 13.82 5.86 -11.10
CA ARG A 32 12.62 6.67 -11.33
C ARG A 32 11.53 6.39 -10.31
N ASP A 33 11.36 5.14 -9.90
CA ASP A 33 10.37 4.75 -8.90
C ASP A 33 10.75 5.28 -7.51
N LEU A 34 12.03 5.20 -7.12
CA LEU A 34 12.52 5.79 -5.87
C LEU A 34 12.42 7.33 -5.86
N ASP A 35 12.79 8.00 -6.96
CA ASP A 35 12.65 9.45 -7.10
C ASP A 35 11.17 9.87 -7.04
N ARG A 36 10.28 9.10 -7.68
CA ARG A 36 8.83 9.33 -7.59
C ARG A 36 8.34 9.26 -6.15
N GLU A 37 8.72 8.23 -5.42
CA GLU A 37 8.36 8.08 -4.01
C GLU A 37 8.89 9.24 -3.16
N PHE A 38 10.14 9.64 -3.36
CA PHE A 38 10.71 10.82 -2.70
C PHE A 38 9.92 12.10 -2.99
N ARG A 39 9.54 12.34 -4.25
CA ARG A 39 8.74 13.51 -4.65
C ARG A 39 7.35 13.52 -4.02
N VAL A 40 6.74 12.34 -3.82
CA VAL A 40 5.47 12.23 -3.06
C VAL A 40 5.70 12.68 -1.62
N TYR A 41 6.76 12.19 -0.95
CA TYR A 41 7.09 12.65 0.40
C TYR A 41 7.36 14.15 0.50
N GLN A 42 7.99 14.75 -0.51
CA GLN A 42 8.21 16.21 -0.54
C GLN A 42 6.91 17.02 -0.72
N LYS A 43 5.92 16.45 -1.39
CA LYS A 43 4.63 17.10 -1.66
C LYS A 43 3.67 17.02 -0.46
N LEU A 44 3.83 16.02 0.38
CA LEU A 44 2.98 15.80 1.53
C LEU A 44 3.49 16.54 2.77
N PRO A 45 2.60 17.08 3.62
CA PRO A 45 2.99 17.58 4.93
C PRO A 45 3.42 16.42 5.85
N GLN A 46 4.08 16.74 6.95
CA GLN A 46 4.24 15.74 8.02
C GLN A 46 2.86 15.35 8.55
N HIS A 47 2.59 14.05 8.62
CA HIS A 47 1.30 13.54 9.04
C HIS A 47 1.45 12.18 9.75
N ASP A 48 0.55 11.93 10.71
CA ASP A 48 0.60 10.69 11.52
C ASP A 48 0.39 9.42 10.70
N GLN A 49 -0.30 9.48 9.56
CA GLN A 49 -0.48 8.34 8.67
C GLN A 49 0.69 8.10 7.70
N LEU A 50 1.75 8.89 7.74
CA LEU A 50 2.94 8.71 6.89
C LEU A 50 4.12 8.21 7.71
N LEU A 51 4.98 7.41 7.08
CA LEU A 51 6.30 7.17 7.64
C LEU A 51 7.13 8.45 7.60
N GLN A 52 7.95 8.66 8.61
CA GLN A 52 8.91 9.74 8.56
C GLN A 52 10.01 9.42 7.55
N LEU A 53 10.13 10.28 6.53
CA LEU A 53 11.30 10.29 5.66
C LEU A 53 12.46 10.95 6.41
N ILE A 54 13.56 10.21 6.59
CA ILE A 54 14.76 10.68 7.29
C ILE A 54 15.69 11.38 6.31
N ARG A 55 15.96 10.73 5.18
CA ARG A 55 16.79 11.28 4.09
C ARG A 55 16.60 10.51 2.79
N TYR A 56 17.02 11.11 1.71
CA TYR A 56 17.10 10.50 0.38
C TYR A 56 18.36 10.97 -0.35
N SER A 57 18.99 10.06 -1.05
CA SER A 57 19.89 10.38 -2.17
C SER A 57 19.76 9.32 -3.26
N PRO A 58 20.06 9.63 -4.53
CA PRO A 58 20.03 8.65 -5.61
C PRO A 58 20.94 7.42 -5.38
N GLU A 59 22.04 7.60 -4.66
CA GLU A 59 23.02 6.56 -4.36
C GLU A 59 22.60 5.67 -3.20
N GLU A 60 22.02 6.25 -2.16
CA GLU A 60 21.61 5.51 -0.96
C GLU A 60 20.17 5.01 -1.02
N GLY A 61 19.30 5.69 -1.77
CA GLY A 61 17.86 5.47 -1.76
C GLY A 61 17.14 6.24 -0.65
N LEU A 62 15.95 5.78 -0.28
CA LEU A 62 15.11 6.34 0.78
C LEU A 62 15.47 5.73 2.13
N VAL A 63 15.73 6.57 3.13
CA VAL A 63 15.83 6.13 4.53
C VAL A 63 14.58 6.58 5.27
N LEU A 64 13.85 5.62 5.80
CA LEU A 64 12.53 5.78 6.42
C LEU A 64 12.56 5.25 7.86
N GLN A 65 11.63 5.74 8.66
CA GLN A 65 11.37 5.20 9.99
C GLN A 65 11.01 3.71 9.92
N TYR A 66 11.54 2.91 10.85
CA TYR A 66 11.19 1.50 10.96
C TYR A 66 9.88 1.30 11.74
N MET A 67 9.01 0.45 11.22
CA MET A 67 7.78 0.02 11.89
C MET A 67 7.94 -1.41 12.44
N PRO A 68 8.01 -1.58 13.75
CA PRO A 68 8.36 -2.88 14.35
C PRO A 68 7.24 -3.93 14.25
N ARG A 69 6.01 -3.51 14.01
CA ARG A 69 4.85 -4.42 13.95
C ARG A 69 4.58 -4.97 12.55
N GLY A 70 5.34 -4.55 11.53
CA GLY A 70 5.19 -5.07 10.17
C GLY A 70 3.93 -4.57 9.46
N THR A 71 3.45 -5.34 8.49
CA THR A 71 2.33 -4.98 7.62
C THR A 71 0.97 -5.39 8.21
N LEU A 72 -0.06 -4.67 7.84
CA LEU A 72 -1.44 -5.04 8.17
C LEU A 72 -1.79 -6.45 7.63
N ARG A 73 -1.28 -6.81 6.44
CA ARG A 73 -1.48 -8.13 5.84
C ARG A 73 -0.97 -9.26 6.74
N GLU A 74 0.21 -9.10 7.33
CA GLU A 74 0.77 -10.09 8.25
C GLU A 74 -0.14 -10.28 9.45
N HIS A 75 -0.62 -9.20 10.08
CA HIS A 75 -1.53 -9.27 11.23
C HIS A 75 -2.88 -9.91 10.89
N LEU A 76 -3.47 -9.58 9.75
CA LEU A 76 -4.75 -10.18 9.32
C LEU A 76 -4.61 -11.68 9.06
N ARG A 77 -3.50 -12.12 8.45
CA ARG A 77 -3.23 -13.54 8.22
C ARG A 77 -2.98 -14.31 9.51
N GLU A 78 -2.24 -13.72 10.44
CA GLU A 78 -2.02 -14.33 11.76
C GLU A 78 -3.34 -14.49 12.51
N ASP A 79 -4.22 -13.48 12.48
CA ASP A 79 -5.55 -13.53 13.10
C ASP A 79 -6.44 -14.61 12.47
N ALA A 80 -6.45 -14.70 11.13
CA ALA A 80 -7.20 -15.74 10.40
C ALA A 80 -6.70 -17.17 10.66
N ALA A 81 -5.43 -17.33 11.02
CA ALA A 81 -4.82 -18.63 11.27
C ALA A 81 -5.06 -19.16 12.70
N THR A 82 -5.70 -18.37 13.57
CA THR A 82 -5.93 -18.74 14.97
C THR A 82 -7.39 -19.13 15.23
N ASP A 83 -7.62 -20.12 16.10
CA ASP A 83 -8.96 -20.49 16.56
C ASP A 83 -9.60 -19.43 17.48
N SER A 84 -8.81 -18.46 17.94
CA SER A 84 -9.24 -17.38 18.82
C SER A 84 -8.74 -16.05 18.28
N PRO A 85 -9.50 -15.39 17.39
CA PRO A 85 -9.12 -14.09 16.82
C PRO A 85 -8.80 -13.08 17.93
N VAL A 86 -7.64 -12.40 17.81
CA VAL A 86 -7.14 -11.43 18.79
C VAL A 86 -7.48 -10.00 18.40
N ILE A 87 -7.68 -9.76 17.10
CA ILE A 87 -7.99 -8.44 16.57
C ILE A 87 -9.43 -8.07 16.91
N THR A 88 -9.60 -7.06 17.73
CA THR A 88 -10.93 -6.58 18.14
C THR A 88 -11.65 -5.85 17.01
N PHE A 89 -12.98 -5.82 17.07
CA PHE A 89 -13.79 -5.03 16.12
C PHE A 89 -13.42 -3.54 16.13
N THR A 90 -13.08 -3.00 17.31
CA THR A 90 -12.65 -1.60 17.46
C THR A 90 -11.34 -1.33 16.71
N GLU A 91 -10.36 -2.24 16.78
CA GLU A 91 -9.11 -2.13 16.01
C GLU A 91 -9.37 -2.17 14.51
N ARG A 92 -10.23 -3.09 14.03
CA ARG A 92 -10.61 -3.16 12.62
C ARG A 92 -11.26 -1.86 12.13
N LEU A 93 -12.18 -1.29 12.90
CA LEU A 93 -12.79 0.02 12.57
C LEU A 93 -11.75 1.13 12.55
N GLN A 94 -10.80 1.14 13.50
CA GLN A 94 -9.73 2.13 13.53
C GLN A 94 -8.82 2.00 12.30
N TRP A 95 -8.48 0.79 11.88
CA TRP A 95 -7.67 0.56 10.67
C TRP A 95 -8.40 0.96 9.40
N ALA A 96 -9.69 0.65 9.29
CA ALA A 96 -10.50 1.11 8.17
C ALA A 96 -10.56 2.65 8.09
N TYR A 97 -10.71 3.31 9.23
CA TYR A 97 -10.67 4.77 9.33
C TYR A 97 -9.28 5.31 8.95
N ASP A 98 -8.20 4.76 9.50
CA ASP A 98 -6.83 5.19 9.22
C ASP A 98 -6.48 5.03 7.72
N ALA A 99 -6.92 3.93 7.09
CA ALA A 99 -6.73 3.71 5.66
C ALA A 99 -7.48 4.76 4.81
N ALA A 100 -8.73 5.08 5.17
CA ALA A 100 -9.51 6.12 4.50
C ALA A 100 -8.91 7.52 4.68
N GLU A 101 -8.47 7.87 5.88
CA GLU A 101 -7.77 9.13 6.18
C GLU A 101 -6.45 9.25 5.41
N SER A 102 -5.70 8.14 5.30
CA SER A 102 -4.47 8.09 4.50
C SER A 102 -4.73 8.43 3.02
N LEU A 103 -5.77 7.85 2.42
CA LEU A 103 -6.17 8.19 1.05
C LEU A 103 -6.68 9.63 0.92
N HIS A 104 -7.47 10.10 1.90
CA HIS A 104 -7.92 11.49 1.91
C HIS A 104 -6.76 12.47 1.90
N LEU A 105 -5.72 12.20 2.70
CA LEU A 105 -4.49 12.99 2.71
C LEU A 105 -3.84 13.02 1.32
N LEU A 106 -3.65 11.87 0.68
CA LEU A 106 -3.06 11.76 -0.66
C LEU A 106 -3.88 12.52 -1.70
N HIS A 107 -5.19 12.23 -1.77
CA HIS A 107 -6.09 12.81 -2.76
C HIS A 107 -6.21 14.33 -2.61
N SER A 108 -6.21 14.87 -1.38
CA SER A 108 -6.23 16.32 -1.13
C SER A 108 -4.98 17.04 -1.65
N HIS A 109 -3.87 16.29 -1.87
CA HIS A 109 -2.64 16.79 -2.47
C HIS A 109 -2.46 16.37 -3.93
N GLY A 110 -3.53 15.86 -4.57
CA GLY A 110 -3.52 15.46 -5.98
C GLY A 110 -2.67 14.23 -6.27
N ILE A 111 -2.50 13.33 -5.30
CA ILE A 111 -1.75 12.08 -5.43
C ILE A 111 -2.73 10.92 -5.48
N ILE A 112 -2.59 10.03 -6.47
CA ILE A 112 -3.28 8.74 -6.56
C ILE A 112 -2.26 7.66 -6.18
N HIS A 113 -2.60 6.84 -5.20
CA HIS A 113 -1.68 5.80 -4.69
C HIS A 113 -1.39 4.73 -5.74
N SER A 114 -2.43 4.25 -6.40
CA SER A 114 -2.41 3.26 -7.50
C SER A 114 -2.05 1.82 -7.09
N ASP A 115 -1.76 1.57 -5.80
CA ASP A 115 -1.46 0.22 -5.27
C ASP A 115 -1.83 0.11 -3.77
N LEU A 116 -2.98 0.67 -3.39
CA LEU A 116 -3.46 0.53 -2.00
C LEU A 116 -3.83 -0.92 -1.72
N LYS A 117 -3.22 -1.48 -0.67
CA LYS A 117 -3.46 -2.85 -0.20
C LYS A 117 -2.92 -3.02 1.23
N PRO A 118 -3.32 -4.05 1.99
CA PRO A 118 -2.85 -4.25 3.36
C PRO A 118 -1.33 -4.44 3.50
N GLU A 119 -0.62 -4.87 2.46
CA GLU A 119 0.85 -4.92 2.44
C GLU A 119 1.49 -3.52 2.46
N ASN A 120 0.78 -2.51 1.94
CA ASN A 120 1.24 -1.12 1.89
C ASN A 120 0.71 -0.27 3.05
N LEU A 121 0.23 -0.93 4.10
CA LEU A 121 -0.19 -0.35 5.37
C LEU A 121 0.63 -0.98 6.50
N LEU A 122 1.46 -0.18 7.17
CA LEU A 122 2.27 -0.62 8.31
C LEU A 122 1.61 -0.22 9.62
N LEU A 123 1.84 -1.04 10.67
CA LEU A 123 1.37 -0.75 12.01
C LEU A 123 2.50 -0.15 12.87
N ASP A 124 2.21 0.97 13.51
CA ASP A 124 3.09 1.54 14.52
C ASP A 124 2.92 0.85 15.89
N SER A 125 3.69 1.29 16.89
CA SER A 125 3.63 0.73 18.26
C SER A 125 2.26 0.87 18.93
N ASN A 126 1.43 1.80 18.46
CA ASN A 126 0.08 2.08 19.00
C ASN A 126 -1.03 1.44 18.14
N SER A 127 -0.69 0.50 17.26
CA SER A 127 -1.62 -0.13 16.31
C SER A 127 -2.27 0.86 15.32
N ARG A 128 -1.66 2.02 15.04
CA ARG A 128 -2.16 2.97 14.05
C ARG A 128 -1.52 2.68 12.68
N LEU A 129 -2.30 2.82 11.62
CA LEU A 129 -1.81 2.58 10.28
C LEU A 129 -0.97 3.73 9.73
N LYS A 130 0.05 3.37 8.96
CA LYS A 130 0.84 4.28 8.14
C LYS A 130 0.90 3.75 6.72
N ILE A 131 0.51 4.59 5.77
CA ILE A 131 0.55 4.25 4.35
C ILE A 131 1.98 4.41 3.81
N ILE A 132 2.38 3.48 2.94
CA ILE A 132 3.73 3.41 2.36
C ILE A 132 3.70 3.05 0.88
N ASP A 133 4.86 3.07 0.25
CA ASP A 133 5.14 2.62 -1.12
C ASP A 133 4.45 3.47 -2.19
N PHE A 134 4.96 4.69 -2.34
CA PHE A 134 4.50 5.63 -3.37
C PHE A 134 5.25 5.49 -4.70
N SER A 135 6.06 4.45 -4.87
CA SER A 135 6.92 4.24 -6.05
C SER A 135 6.13 4.17 -7.37
N GLY A 136 4.89 3.67 -7.29
CA GLY A 136 3.97 3.57 -8.43
C GLY A 136 2.90 4.64 -8.52
N SER A 137 2.89 5.64 -7.63
CA SER A 137 1.84 6.65 -7.54
C SER A 137 1.80 7.62 -8.72
N SER A 138 0.62 8.19 -8.97
CA SER A 138 0.38 9.20 -10.01
C SER A 138 0.12 10.58 -9.37
N PHE A 139 0.74 11.64 -9.89
CA PHE A 139 0.56 13.02 -9.44
C PHE A 139 1.11 14.03 -10.47
N ASP A 140 0.62 15.25 -10.48
CA ASP A 140 1.10 16.37 -11.30
C ASP A 140 1.23 16.02 -12.81
N GLY A 141 0.30 15.23 -13.36
CA GLY A 141 0.33 14.78 -14.75
C GLY A 141 1.29 13.61 -15.02
N ILE A 142 2.03 13.15 -14.01
CA ILE A 142 2.86 11.94 -14.09
C ILE A 142 1.96 10.74 -13.83
N VAL A 143 1.88 9.84 -14.79
CA VAL A 143 1.20 8.54 -14.61
C VAL A 143 2.17 7.58 -13.93
N GLY A 144 1.71 6.96 -12.86
CA GLY A 144 2.47 5.97 -12.11
C GLY A 144 2.67 4.67 -12.89
N SER A 145 3.56 3.83 -12.37
CA SER A 145 3.90 2.51 -12.93
C SER A 145 3.15 1.36 -12.26
N ALA A 146 2.48 1.60 -11.14
CA ALA A 146 1.75 0.56 -10.42
C ALA A 146 0.46 0.16 -11.14
N VAL A 147 0.14 -1.13 -11.01
CA VAL A 147 -1.15 -1.71 -11.41
C VAL A 147 -1.64 -2.51 -10.22
N GLU A 148 -2.87 -2.26 -9.81
CA GLU A 148 -3.49 -2.96 -8.70
C GLU A 148 -3.62 -4.46 -9.01
N SER A 149 -3.50 -5.32 -8.01
CA SER A 149 -3.80 -6.75 -8.18
C SER A 149 -5.30 -6.98 -8.43
N THR A 150 -5.67 -8.11 -9.03
CA THR A 150 -7.03 -8.44 -9.49
C THR A 150 -8.12 -8.10 -8.48
N ARG A 151 -7.92 -8.46 -7.20
CA ARG A 151 -8.91 -8.24 -6.13
C ARG A 151 -9.03 -6.78 -5.67
N LEU A 152 -8.14 -5.92 -6.12
CA LEU A 152 -8.08 -4.49 -5.81
C LEU A 152 -8.29 -3.62 -7.06
N PHE A 153 -8.40 -4.26 -8.23
CA PHE A 153 -8.50 -3.61 -9.53
C PHE A 153 -9.94 -3.26 -9.89
N LEU A 154 -10.23 -1.97 -10.01
CA LEU A 154 -11.51 -1.51 -10.60
C LEU A 154 -11.53 -1.85 -12.09
N PRO A 155 -12.47 -2.68 -12.58
CA PRO A 155 -12.53 -3.05 -13.98
C PRO A 155 -12.52 -1.83 -14.92
N ARG A 156 -11.48 -1.73 -15.73
CA ARG A 156 -11.25 -0.68 -16.72
C ARG A 156 -10.26 -1.14 -17.78
N PRO A 157 -10.19 -0.51 -18.95
CA PRO A 157 -9.09 -0.74 -19.88
C PRO A 157 -7.73 -0.47 -19.23
N LEU A 158 -6.76 -1.36 -19.38
CA LEU A 158 -5.42 -1.24 -18.77
C LEU A 158 -4.66 0.05 -19.16
N LYS A 159 -5.05 0.68 -20.28
CA LYS A 159 -4.46 1.96 -20.73
C LYS A 159 -5.04 3.19 -20.02
N GLU A 160 -6.15 3.02 -19.34
CA GLU A 160 -6.72 4.12 -18.55
C GLU A 160 -5.89 4.34 -17.28
N PRO A 161 -5.44 5.58 -17.04
CA PRO A 161 -4.65 5.87 -15.84
C PRO A 161 -5.48 5.66 -14.57
N PRO A 162 -4.81 5.37 -13.44
CA PRO A 162 -5.47 5.31 -12.15
C PRO A 162 -6.05 6.68 -11.76
N THR A 163 -7.08 6.66 -10.94
CA THR A 163 -7.85 7.84 -10.51
C THR A 163 -8.24 7.68 -9.04
N VAL A 164 -8.80 8.73 -8.42
CA VAL A 164 -9.43 8.63 -7.09
C VAL A 164 -10.41 7.44 -6.99
N ARG A 165 -11.15 7.16 -8.07
CA ARG A 165 -12.11 6.04 -8.08
C ARG A 165 -11.43 4.67 -7.99
N THR A 166 -10.28 4.51 -8.61
CA THR A 166 -9.53 3.25 -8.54
C THR A 166 -8.98 3.02 -7.13
N ASP A 167 -8.43 4.06 -6.50
CA ASP A 167 -8.00 3.99 -5.10
C ASP A 167 -9.16 3.71 -4.14
N LEU A 168 -10.34 4.31 -4.37
CA LEU A 168 -11.53 4.05 -3.55
C LEU A 168 -12.04 2.62 -3.70
N PHE A 169 -11.92 2.03 -4.90
CA PHE A 169 -12.23 0.61 -5.09
C PHE A 169 -11.26 -0.28 -4.33
N ALA A 170 -9.96 0.00 -4.44
CA ALA A 170 -8.92 -0.71 -3.68
C ALA A 170 -9.11 -0.54 -2.16
N LEU A 171 -9.55 0.63 -1.69
CA LEU A 171 -9.92 0.86 -0.29
C LEU A 171 -11.08 -0.04 0.14
N GLY A 172 -12.11 -0.17 -0.69
CA GLY A 172 -13.27 -1.06 -0.41
C GLY A 172 -12.83 -2.51 -0.21
N SER A 173 -11.97 -3.02 -1.11
CA SER A 173 -11.38 -4.36 -1.00
C SER A 173 -10.46 -4.51 0.22
N THR A 174 -9.69 -3.46 0.54
CA THR A 174 -8.84 -3.41 1.75
C THR A 174 -9.69 -3.43 3.03
N ILE A 175 -10.79 -2.68 3.07
CA ILE A 175 -11.72 -2.68 4.22
C ILE A 175 -12.40 -4.04 4.37
N TYR A 176 -12.81 -4.68 3.25
CA TYR A 176 -13.32 -6.04 3.28
C TYR A 176 -12.33 -6.98 3.98
N GLU A 177 -11.06 -6.94 3.59
CA GLU A 177 -10.03 -7.78 4.19
C GLU A 177 -9.76 -7.40 5.66
N ILE A 178 -9.79 -6.12 6.02
CA ILE A 178 -9.69 -5.68 7.43
C ILE A 178 -10.82 -6.30 8.28
N VAL A 179 -12.04 -6.35 7.75
CA VAL A 179 -13.21 -6.84 8.49
C VAL A 179 -13.22 -8.37 8.58
N THR A 180 -12.88 -9.06 7.50
CA THR A 180 -13.04 -10.52 7.38
C THR A 180 -11.76 -11.31 7.63
N SER A 181 -10.59 -10.64 7.68
CA SER A 181 -9.23 -11.24 7.65
C SER A 181 -8.95 -12.08 6.38
N ARG A 182 -9.78 -11.96 5.35
CA ARG A 182 -9.68 -12.68 4.08
C ARG A 182 -9.73 -11.71 2.89
N GLN A 183 -9.03 -12.05 1.82
CA GLN A 183 -9.16 -11.30 0.57
C GLN A 183 -10.58 -11.45 -0.03
N PRO A 184 -11.07 -10.43 -0.76
CA PRO A 184 -12.27 -10.61 -1.57
C PRO A 184 -12.14 -11.82 -2.48
N TYR A 185 -13.11 -12.73 -2.45
CA TYR A 185 -13.10 -13.93 -3.30
C TYR A 185 -11.80 -14.77 -3.20
N GLU A 186 -11.29 -14.97 -1.97
CA GLU A 186 -10.00 -15.64 -1.73
C GLU A 186 -9.91 -17.03 -2.37
N ASP A 187 -11.03 -17.76 -2.46
CA ASP A 187 -11.12 -19.12 -2.98
C ASP A 187 -11.32 -19.19 -4.52
N LEU A 188 -11.42 -18.05 -5.22
CA LEU A 188 -11.63 -18.00 -6.66
C LEU A 188 -10.34 -17.66 -7.42
N GLU A 189 -10.24 -18.14 -8.65
CA GLU A 189 -9.16 -17.75 -9.56
C GLU A 189 -9.33 -16.30 -10.04
N ASP A 190 -8.26 -15.68 -10.50
CA ASP A 190 -8.25 -14.26 -10.85
C ASP A 190 -9.21 -13.90 -12.00
N ASP A 191 -9.36 -14.76 -13.00
CA ASP A 191 -10.31 -14.55 -14.11
C ASP A 191 -11.78 -14.63 -13.69
N GLU A 192 -12.11 -15.47 -12.70
CA GLU A 192 -13.44 -15.51 -12.10
C GLU A 192 -13.75 -14.23 -11.33
N VAL A 193 -12.77 -13.71 -10.57
CA VAL A 193 -12.90 -12.44 -9.83
C VAL A 193 -13.09 -11.27 -10.80
N GLU A 194 -12.32 -11.21 -11.88
CA GLU A 194 -12.47 -10.20 -12.93
C GLU A 194 -13.88 -10.23 -13.57
N ALA A 195 -14.39 -11.42 -13.84
CA ALA A 195 -15.73 -11.60 -14.40
C ALA A 195 -16.82 -11.09 -13.43
N LEU A 196 -16.71 -11.41 -12.14
CA LEU A 196 -17.66 -10.94 -11.11
C LEU A 196 -17.62 -9.41 -10.97
N TYR A 197 -16.44 -8.83 -10.85
CA TYR A 197 -16.30 -7.37 -10.72
C TYR A 197 -16.79 -6.62 -11.97
N SER A 198 -16.57 -7.18 -13.15
CA SER A 198 -17.08 -6.62 -14.42
C SER A 198 -18.62 -6.60 -14.45
N GLN A 199 -19.28 -7.55 -13.78
CA GLN A 199 -20.73 -7.62 -13.60
C GLN A 199 -21.21 -6.84 -12.38
N LYS A 200 -20.32 -6.16 -11.64
CA LYS A 200 -20.60 -5.44 -10.38
C LYS A 200 -21.14 -6.35 -9.28
N VAL A 201 -20.72 -7.60 -9.27
CA VAL A 201 -20.98 -8.55 -8.19
C VAL A 201 -19.81 -8.47 -7.20
N PHE A 202 -20.12 -8.23 -5.92
CA PHE A 202 -19.15 -8.06 -4.86
C PHE A 202 -19.36 -9.11 -3.77
N PRO A 203 -18.30 -9.48 -3.02
CA PRO A 203 -18.42 -10.45 -1.95
C PRO A 203 -19.32 -9.90 -0.83
N SER A 204 -20.07 -10.78 -0.18
CA SER A 204 -20.78 -10.46 1.07
C SER A 204 -19.84 -10.49 2.26
N VAL A 205 -20.06 -9.64 3.24
CA VAL A 205 -19.38 -9.64 4.53
C VAL A 205 -20.03 -10.58 5.51
#